data_1cb1cad8e193f96709bb726cb987c7e2
#
_entry.id   1cb1cad8e193f96709bb726cb987c7e2
#
_cell.length_a   1.000
_cell.length_b   1.000
_cell.length_c   1.000
_cell.angle_alpha   90.00
_cell.angle_beta   90.00
_cell.angle_gamma   90.00
#
_symmetry.space_group_name_H-M   'P 1'
#
loop_
_entity.id
_entity.type
_entity.pdbx_description
1 polymer ?
#
loop_
_entity_poly.entity_id
_entity_poly.type
_entity_poly.pdbx_seq_one_letter_code
_entity_poly.pdbx_strand_id
1 'polypeptide(L)'
;MSKISIKNLDLYYGDFKALKNVNLEIEANKITAFIGPSGCGKSTLLKSINRMNDLVEGCRIDGEILLDGQNIFKGMDVNMLRKRVGMVFQKPNPFPMSIYDNIAFGPRTHGIRSKAKLDDIVERSLRNAAIWDECKDRLKTSALGMSGGQQQRLCIARALAVEPEVLLMDEPTSALDPISTSKIEDLAMELKKDYTIVMVTHNMQQAVRVSDNTAFFLLGEVVEYNDTEKLFSIPADKRTEDYITGRFG
;
A
#
# COMPACT_ATOMS: atom_id res chain seq x y z
N MET A 1 -15.25 -2.43 11.53
CA MET A 1 -16.10 -2.28 10.33
C MET A 1 -15.19 -2.51 9.13
N SER A 2 -15.62 -3.31 8.15
CA SER A 2 -14.79 -3.59 6.96
C SER A 2 -14.69 -2.35 6.07
N LYS A 3 -13.48 -1.96 5.68
CA LYS A 3 -13.21 -0.88 4.73
C LYS A 3 -13.20 -1.40 3.30
N ILE A 4 -12.56 -2.57 3.12
CA ILE A 4 -12.49 -3.25 1.82
C ILE A 4 -12.95 -4.68 2.01
N SER A 5 -13.89 -5.13 1.17
CA SER A 5 -14.38 -6.50 1.13
C SER A 5 -14.09 -7.10 -0.23
N ILE A 6 -13.37 -8.22 -0.26
CA ILE A 6 -12.99 -8.96 -1.46
C ILE A 6 -13.74 -10.28 -1.44
N LYS A 7 -14.47 -10.58 -2.54
CA LYS A 7 -15.36 -11.74 -2.61
C LYS A 7 -15.14 -12.54 -3.89
N ASN A 8 -14.79 -13.81 -3.71
CA ASN A 8 -14.62 -14.79 -4.78
C ASN A 8 -13.76 -14.25 -5.94
N LEU A 9 -12.65 -13.56 -5.61
CA LEU A 9 -11.84 -12.88 -6.60
C LEU A 9 -10.90 -13.85 -7.29
N ASP A 10 -11.08 -14.00 -8.59
CA ASP A 10 -10.15 -14.63 -9.51
C ASP A 10 -9.47 -13.58 -10.38
N LEU A 11 -8.18 -13.72 -10.62
CA LEU A 11 -7.45 -12.85 -11.54
C LEU A 11 -6.59 -13.67 -12.50
N TYR A 12 -6.64 -13.29 -13.77
CA TYR A 12 -5.89 -13.94 -14.84
C TYR A 12 -4.98 -12.93 -15.55
N TYR A 13 -3.79 -13.36 -15.93
CA TYR A 13 -2.92 -12.72 -16.91
C TYR A 13 -2.83 -13.65 -18.14
N GLY A 14 -3.58 -13.34 -19.21
CA GLY A 14 -3.81 -14.29 -20.28
C GLY A 14 -4.47 -15.57 -19.74
N ASP A 15 -3.81 -16.72 -19.96
CA ASP A 15 -4.29 -18.03 -19.47
C ASP A 15 -3.82 -18.35 -18.03
N PHE A 16 -2.89 -17.59 -17.48
CA PHE A 16 -2.34 -17.85 -16.15
C PHE A 16 -3.27 -17.29 -15.06
N LYS A 17 -3.83 -18.16 -14.22
CA LYS A 17 -4.64 -17.78 -13.05
C LYS A 17 -3.75 -17.39 -11.88
N ALA A 18 -3.55 -16.10 -11.69
CA ALA A 18 -2.67 -15.51 -10.66
C ALA A 18 -3.31 -15.40 -9.28
N LEU A 19 -4.63 -15.19 -9.20
CA LEU A 19 -5.39 -15.24 -7.96
C LEU A 19 -6.55 -16.22 -8.09
N LYS A 20 -6.84 -16.95 -7.01
CA LYS A 20 -7.79 -18.06 -6.99
C LYS A 20 -8.76 -17.93 -5.83
N ASN A 21 -10.00 -17.57 -6.13
CA ASN A 21 -11.11 -17.49 -5.17
C ASN A 21 -10.74 -16.73 -3.88
N VAL A 22 -10.09 -15.58 -4.02
CA VAL A 22 -9.65 -14.78 -2.88
C VAL A 22 -10.86 -14.17 -2.18
N ASN A 23 -10.96 -14.41 -0.87
CA ASN A 23 -11.96 -13.83 0.02
C ASN A 23 -11.23 -13.18 1.19
N LEU A 24 -11.47 -11.87 1.44
CA LEU A 24 -10.73 -11.12 2.45
C LEU A 24 -11.52 -9.88 2.89
N GLU A 25 -11.54 -9.63 4.21
CA GLU A 25 -12.14 -8.42 4.79
C GLU A 25 -11.04 -7.57 5.44
N ILE A 26 -10.81 -6.37 4.93
CA ILE A 26 -9.80 -5.44 5.44
C ILE A 26 -10.51 -4.40 6.31
N GLU A 27 -10.13 -4.34 7.57
CA GLU A 27 -10.73 -3.46 8.55
C GLU A 27 -10.25 -2.01 8.39
N ALA A 28 -11.15 -1.06 8.69
CA ALA A 28 -10.82 0.37 8.68
C ALA A 28 -9.81 0.72 9.77
N ASN A 29 -8.91 1.66 9.48
CA ASN A 29 -7.93 2.23 10.42
C ASN A 29 -7.04 1.17 11.09
N LYS A 30 -6.70 0.13 10.34
CA LYS A 30 -5.74 -0.91 10.72
C LYS A 30 -4.70 -1.11 9.63
N ILE A 31 -3.58 -1.71 10.01
CA ILE A 31 -2.57 -2.19 9.07
C ILE A 31 -2.83 -3.67 8.82
N THR A 32 -3.12 -4.03 7.57
CA THR A 32 -3.19 -5.42 7.12
C THR A 32 -1.94 -5.76 6.32
N ALA A 33 -1.14 -6.72 6.77
CA ALA A 33 0.02 -7.20 6.05
C ALA A 33 -0.33 -8.39 5.14
N PHE A 34 0.19 -8.39 3.91
CA PHE A 34 0.19 -9.55 3.02
C PHE A 34 1.58 -10.17 3.02
N ILE A 35 1.69 -11.42 3.49
CA ILE A 35 2.95 -12.18 3.53
C ILE A 35 2.86 -13.44 2.67
N GLY A 36 4.00 -14.02 2.33
CA GLY A 36 4.09 -15.25 1.53
C GLY A 36 5.27 -15.22 0.56
N PRO A 37 5.56 -16.32 -0.13
CA PRO A 37 6.66 -16.44 -1.09
C PRO A 37 6.57 -15.42 -2.23
N SER A 38 7.67 -15.19 -2.92
CA SER A 38 7.68 -14.37 -4.14
C SER A 38 6.79 -15.00 -5.22
N GLY A 39 6.03 -14.16 -5.95
CA GLY A 39 5.16 -14.63 -7.02
C GLY A 39 3.83 -15.26 -6.58
N CYS A 40 3.50 -15.31 -5.27
CA CYS A 40 2.25 -15.94 -4.79
C CYS A 40 0.98 -15.08 -4.93
N GLY A 41 1.05 -13.87 -5.54
CA GLY A 41 -0.13 -13.06 -5.82
C GLY A 41 -0.35 -11.82 -4.93
N LYS A 42 0.47 -11.55 -3.91
CA LYS A 42 0.33 -10.42 -2.98
C LYS A 42 0.21 -9.06 -3.67
N SER A 43 1.23 -8.70 -4.47
CA SER A 43 1.23 -7.43 -5.20
C SER A 43 0.16 -7.39 -6.30
N THR A 44 -0.23 -8.55 -6.85
CA THR A 44 -1.35 -8.67 -7.77
C THR A 44 -2.65 -8.28 -7.09
N LEU A 45 -2.95 -8.83 -5.90
CA LEU A 45 -4.12 -8.43 -5.13
C LEU A 45 -4.05 -6.96 -4.71
N LEU A 46 -2.91 -6.51 -4.20
CA LEU A 46 -2.72 -5.11 -3.80
C LEU A 46 -3.07 -4.15 -4.93
N LYS A 47 -2.55 -4.40 -6.15
CA LYS A 47 -2.79 -3.61 -7.36
C LYS A 47 -4.22 -3.72 -7.91
N SER A 48 -4.96 -4.77 -7.54
CA SER A 48 -6.37 -4.90 -7.89
C SER A 48 -7.25 -3.93 -7.12
N ILE A 49 -6.89 -3.62 -5.86
CA ILE A 49 -7.67 -2.75 -4.98
C ILE A 49 -7.81 -1.32 -5.52
N ASN A 50 -6.81 -0.81 -6.25
CA ASN A 50 -6.86 0.51 -6.91
C ASN A 50 -6.95 0.43 -8.44
N ARG A 51 -7.26 -0.76 -8.98
CA ARG A 51 -7.41 -1.01 -10.41
C ARG A 51 -6.16 -0.69 -11.24
N MET A 52 -4.96 -0.84 -10.65
CA MET A 52 -3.71 -0.71 -11.42
C MET A 52 -3.53 -1.86 -12.41
N ASN A 53 -4.14 -3.03 -12.15
CA ASN A 53 -4.10 -4.16 -13.08
C ASN A 53 -4.89 -3.92 -14.36
N ASP A 54 -5.79 -2.94 -14.41
CA ASP A 54 -6.45 -2.49 -15.65
C ASP A 54 -5.44 -2.01 -16.72
N LEU A 55 -4.22 -1.66 -16.31
CA LEU A 55 -3.15 -1.21 -17.19
C LEU A 55 -2.32 -2.37 -17.78
N VAL A 56 -2.58 -3.60 -17.35
CA VAL A 56 -1.87 -4.80 -17.80
C VAL A 56 -2.70 -5.46 -18.90
N GLU A 57 -2.13 -5.53 -20.10
CA GLU A 57 -2.79 -6.16 -21.25
C GLU A 57 -3.08 -7.65 -20.95
N GLY A 58 -4.29 -8.09 -21.28
CA GLY A 58 -4.74 -9.46 -21.02
C GLY A 58 -5.10 -9.74 -19.55
N CYS A 59 -5.11 -8.74 -18.67
CA CYS A 59 -5.60 -8.92 -17.29
C CYS A 59 -7.13 -9.02 -17.27
N ARG A 60 -7.65 -10.09 -16.68
CA ARG A 60 -9.07 -10.31 -16.43
C ARG A 60 -9.30 -10.60 -14.96
N ILE A 61 -10.33 -9.96 -14.40
CA ILE A 61 -10.71 -10.11 -12.99
C ILE A 61 -12.18 -10.52 -12.95
N ASP A 62 -12.45 -11.64 -12.26
CA ASP A 62 -13.79 -12.14 -11.95
C ASP A 62 -13.99 -12.05 -10.43
N GLY A 63 -15.21 -11.76 -9.95
CA GLY A 63 -15.51 -11.54 -8.53
C GLY A 63 -15.72 -10.08 -8.19
N GLU A 64 -15.60 -9.72 -6.93
CA GLU A 64 -15.90 -8.36 -6.46
C GLU A 64 -14.85 -7.84 -5.48
N ILE A 65 -14.54 -6.55 -5.59
CA ILE A 65 -13.87 -5.77 -4.55
C ILE A 65 -14.80 -4.60 -4.20
N LEU A 66 -15.17 -4.50 -2.95
CA LEU A 66 -16.04 -3.44 -2.44
C LEU A 66 -15.21 -2.49 -1.57
N LEU A 67 -15.29 -1.19 -1.83
CA LEU A 67 -14.78 -0.12 -0.97
C LEU A 67 -15.97 0.58 -0.32
N ASP A 68 -16.09 0.51 1.00
CA ASP A 68 -17.28 0.98 1.74
C ASP A 68 -18.60 0.43 1.17
N GLY A 69 -18.62 -0.84 0.78
CA GLY A 69 -19.79 -1.51 0.20
C GLY A 69 -20.04 -1.22 -1.27
N GLN A 70 -19.30 -0.30 -1.91
CA GLN A 70 -19.44 0.01 -3.34
C GLN A 70 -18.45 -0.79 -4.17
N ASN A 71 -18.93 -1.52 -5.19
CA ASN A 71 -18.07 -2.31 -6.08
C ASN A 71 -17.19 -1.39 -6.94
N ILE A 72 -15.87 -1.57 -6.84
CA ILE A 72 -14.89 -0.72 -7.54
C ILE A 72 -14.85 -0.94 -9.06
N PHE A 73 -15.38 -2.07 -9.54
CA PHE A 73 -15.43 -2.39 -10.98
C PHE A 73 -16.75 -1.95 -11.64
N LYS A 74 -17.79 -1.62 -10.82
CA LYS A 74 -19.12 -1.27 -11.30
C LYS A 74 -19.53 0.13 -10.84
N GLY A 75 -19.60 1.08 -11.78
CA GLY A 75 -20.13 2.42 -11.51
C GLY A 75 -19.21 3.36 -10.70
N MET A 76 -17.97 2.97 -10.41
CA MET A 76 -16.98 3.84 -9.78
C MET A 76 -15.98 4.34 -10.83
N ASP A 77 -15.83 5.66 -10.94
CA ASP A 77 -14.79 6.28 -11.77
C ASP A 77 -13.41 5.93 -11.22
N VAL A 78 -12.49 5.49 -12.10
CA VAL A 78 -11.16 5.01 -11.70
C VAL A 78 -10.29 6.12 -11.11
N ASN A 79 -10.46 7.38 -11.52
CA ASN A 79 -9.69 8.49 -10.96
C ASN A 79 -10.18 8.83 -9.55
N MET A 80 -11.50 8.74 -9.33
CA MET A 80 -12.09 8.88 -7.99
C MET A 80 -11.64 7.74 -7.07
N LEU A 81 -11.61 6.49 -7.57
CA LEU A 81 -11.07 5.37 -6.80
C LEU A 81 -9.61 5.62 -6.42
N ARG A 82 -8.74 5.99 -7.37
CA ARG A 82 -7.31 6.22 -7.14
C ARG A 82 -7.02 7.44 -6.27
N LYS A 83 -7.96 8.39 -6.16
CA LYS A 83 -7.89 9.46 -5.17
C LYS A 83 -8.14 8.92 -3.75
N ARG A 84 -9.14 8.03 -3.58
CA ARG A 84 -9.47 7.42 -2.29
C ARG A 84 -8.48 6.34 -1.87
N VAL A 85 -7.83 5.67 -2.82
CA VAL A 85 -6.91 4.54 -2.61
C VAL A 85 -5.55 4.88 -3.19
N GLY A 86 -4.71 5.50 -2.37
CA GLY A 86 -3.32 5.86 -2.70
C GLY A 86 -2.40 4.64 -2.75
N MET A 87 -1.29 4.73 -3.50
CA MET A 87 -0.33 3.65 -3.62
C MET A 87 1.12 4.14 -3.52
N VAL A 88 1.91 3.41 -2.75
CA VAL A 88 3.36 3.55 -2.63
C VAL A 88 4.01 2.28 -3.20
N PHE A 89 4.93 2.45 -4.14
CA PHE A 89 5.58 1.35 -4.85
C PHE A 89 6.85 0.88 -4.15
N GLN A 90 7.27 -0.32 -4.46
CA GLN A 90 8.47 -0.96 -3.93
C GLN A 90 9.73 -0.12 -4.16
N LYS A 91 9.93 0.39 -5.37
CA LYS A 91 11.01 1.32 -5.68
C LYS A 91 10.50 2.76 -5.57
N PRO A 92 11.20 3.63 -4.83
CA PRO A 92 10.87 5.05 -4.84
C PRO A 92 10.77 5.58 -6.27
N ASN A 93 9.71 6.31 -6.56
CA ASN A 93 9.44 6.84 -7.90
C ASN A 93 9.04 8.32 -7.86
N PRO A 94 9.88 9.19 -7.27
CA PRO A 94 9.61 10.62 -7.33
C PRO A 94 9.58 11.09 -8.78
N PHE A 95 8.69 12.03 -9.09
CA PHE A 95 8.70 12.66 -10.40
C PHE A 95 9.99 13.50 -10.60
N PRO A 96 10.50 13.65 -11.83
CA PRO A 96 11.70 14.44 -12.12
C PRO A 96 11.38 15.96 -12.04
N MET A 97 10.93 16.39 -10.88
CA MET A 97 10.57 17.76 -10.54
C MET A 97 10.99 18.07 -9.09
N SER A 98 10.67 19.28 -8.62
CA SER A 98 11.03 19.70 -7.27
C SER A 98 10.32 18.86 -6.20
N ILE A 99 10.83 18.90 -4.95
CA ILE A 99 10.18 18.29 -3.79
C ILE A 99 8.76 18.87 -3.63
N TYR A 100 8.63 20.19 -3.71
CA TYR A 100 7.33 20.88 -3.65
C TYR A 100 6.37 20.39 -4.74
N ASP A 101 6.82 20.34 -5.99
CA ASP A 101 5.95 20.00 -7.11
C ASP A 101 5.55 18.51 -7.10
N ASN A 102 6.37 17.62 -6.56
CA ASN A 102 5.98 16.23 -6.31
C ASN A 102 4.73 16.14 -5.43
N ILE A 103 4.66 16.91 -4.35
CA ILE A 103 3.52 16.92 -3.44
C ILE A 103 2.34 17.68 -4.04
N ALA A 104 2.59 18.86 -4.60
CA ALA A 104 1.54 19.71 -5.16
C ALA A 104 0.89 19.15 -6.44
N PHE A 105 1.48 18.14 -7.08
CA PHE A 105 1.02 17.57 -8.34
C PHE A 105 -0.42 17.02 -8.23
N GLY A 106 -0.66 16.12 -7.27
CA GLY A 106 -1.99 15.54 -7.04
C GLY A 106 -3.07 16.61 -6.75
N PRO A 107 -2.88 17.46 -5.73
CA PRO A 107 -3.81 18.55 -5.44
C PRO A 107 -4.11 19.47 -6.63
N ARG A 108 -3.09 19.84 -7.41
CA ARG A 108 -3.28 20.63 -8.64
C ARG A 108 -4.13 19.90 -9.68
N THR A 109 -3.88 18.63 -9.90
CA THR A 109 -4.65 17.78 -10.84
C THR A 109 -6.12 17.68 -10.39
N HIS A 110 -6.38 17.73 -9.09
CA HIS A 110 -7.72 17.78 -8.51
C HIS A 110 -8.30 19.20 -8.38
N GLY A 111 -7.71 20.20 -9.06
CA GLY A 111 -8.28 21.53 -9.20
C GLY A 111 -7.89 22.56 -8.14
N ILE A 112 -6.99 22.23 -7.18
CA ILE A 112 -6.48 23.20 -6.21
C ILE A 112 -5.45 24.11 -6.87
N ARG A 113 -5.81 25.40 -7.04
CA ARG A 113 -4.97 26.41 -7.69
C ARG A 113 -4.43 27.49 -6.74
N SER A 114 -5.01 27.62 -5.55
CA SER A 114 -4.58 28.59 -4.54
C SER A 114 -3.18 28.23 -4.04
N LYS A 115 -2.23 29.16 -4.20
CA LYS A 115 -0.85 28.95 -3.72
C LYS A 115 -0.82 28.71 -2.22
N ALA A 116 -1.54 29.49 -1.43
CA ALA A 116 -1.58 29.33 0.03
C ALA A 116 -2.10 27.95 0.43
N LYS A 117 -3.19 27.44 -0.20
CA LYS A 117 -3.69 26.09 0.06
C LYS A 117 -2.67 25.01 -0.34
N LEU A 118 -1.95 25.20 -1.44
CA LEU A 118 -0.91 24.25 -1.86
C LEU A 118 0.26 24.27 -0.88
N ASP A 119 0.68 25.43 -0.39
CA ASP A 119 1.75 25.55 0.59
C ASP A 119 1.38 24.81 1.89
N ASP A 120 0.15 24.96 2.38
CA ASP A 120 -0.37 24.25 3.56
C ASP A 120 -0.40 22.73 3.34
N ILE A 121 -0.89 22.27 2.17
CA ILE A 121 -0.93 20.84 1.83
C ILE A 121 0.48 20.26 1.76
N VAL A 122 1.41 20.96 1.12
CA VAL A 122 2.80 20.51 1.00
C VAL A 122 3.45 20.37 2.36
N GLU A 123 3.36 21.38 3.21
CA GLU A 123 3.92 21.33 4.56
C GLU A 123 3.30 20.17 5.37
N ARG A 124 1.97 20.12 5.43
CA ARG A 124 1.25 19.08 6.16
C ARG A 124 1.62 17.68 5.69
N SER A 125 1.66 17.45 4.38
CA SER A 125 1.98 16.13 3.81
C SER A 125 3.42 15.71 4.09
N LEU A 126 4.38 16.64 4.04
CA LEU A 126 5.77 16.39 4.37
C LEU A 126 5.96 16.14 5.88
N ARG A 127 5.20 16.83 6.75
CA ARG A 127 5.17 16.56 8.20
C ARG A 127 4.59 15.19 8.49
N ASN A 128 3.44 14.85 7.89
CA ASN A 128 2.78 13.55 8.04
C ASN A 128 3.65 12.40 7.54
N ALA A 129 4.56 12.63 6.61
CA ALA A 129 5.55 11.65 6.13
C ALA A 129 6.89 11.72 6.89
N ALA A 130 6.97 12.45 8.00
CA ALA A 130 8.16 12.60 8.85
C ALA A 130 9.43 13.01 8.06
N ILE A 131 9.30 13.91 7.07
CA ILE A 131 10.42 14.35 6.22
C ILE A 131 10.57 15.88 6.15
N TRP A 132 9.65 16.65 6.73
CA TRP A 132 9.64 18.10 6.65
C TRP A 132 10.95 18.74 7.06
N ASP A 133 11.48 18.39 8.24
CA ASP A 133 12.70 19.00 8.78
C ASP A 133 13.97 18.69 7.95
N GLU A 134 13.93 17.60 7.15
CA GLU A 134 15.03 17.23 6.26
C GLU A 134 15.01 18.00 4.93
N CYS A 135 13.86 18.63 4.56
CA CYS A 135 13.70 19.21 3.22
C CYS A 135 13.08 20.62 3.17
N LYS A 136 12.59 21.17 4.28
CA LYS A 136 11.89 22.48 4.33
C LYS A 136 12.66 23.63 3.70
N ASP A 137 14.00 23.65 3.83
CA ASP A 137 14.87 24.71 3.32
C ASP A 137 15.24 24.54 1.83
N ARG A 138 14.85 23.41 1.23
CA ARG A 138 15.20 23.05 -0.17
C ARG A 138 14.01 22.49 -0.98
N LEU A 139 12.79 22.93 -0.71
CA LEU A 139 11.58 22.47 -1.37
C LEU A 139 11.59 22.64 -2.89
N LYS A 140 12.36 23.60 -3.41
CA LYS A 140 12.48 23.88 -4.85
C LYS A 140 13.58 23.07 -5.54
N THR A 141 14.37 22.28 -4.80
CA THR A 141 15.40 21.42 -5.40
C THR A 141 14.79 20.14 -5.97
N SER A 142 15.49 19.49 -6.89
CA SER A 142 15.06 18.23 -7.50
C SER A 142 14.90 17.13 -6.45
N ALA A 143 13.78 16.42 -6.48
CA ALA A 143 13.53 15.27 -5.64
C ALA A 143 14.46 14.08 -5.93
N LEU A 144 15.02 14.00 -7.14
CA LEU A 144 15.93 12.93 -7.52
C LEU A 144 17.28 12.98 -6.77
N GLY A 145 17.64 14.13 -6.20
CA GLY A 145 18.86 14.29 -5.39
C GLY A 145 18.70 13.84 -3.93
N MET A 146 17.54 13.33 -3.51
CA MET A 146 17.31 12.82 -2.18
C MET A 146 17.81 11.38 -2.02
N SER A 147 18.14 10.95 -0.79
CA SER A 147 18.45 9.54 -0.49
C SER A 147 17.25 8.62 -0.73
N GLY A 148 17.48 7.32 -0.91
CA GLY A 148 16.41 6.35 -1.17
C GLY A 148 15.30 6.37 -0.11
N GLY A 149 15.65 6.41 1.17
CA GLY A 149 14.68 6.52 2.27
C GLY A 149 13.93 7.86 2.28
N GLN A 150 14.60 8.96 1.91
CA GLN A 150 13.94 10.26 1.75
C GLN A 150 12.99 10.25 0.55
N GLN A 151 13.40 9.68 -0.59
CA GLN A 151 12.53 9.55 -1.76
C GLN A 151 11.30 8.70 -1.45
N GLN A 152 11.44 7.62 -0.69
CA GLN A 152 10.31 6.77 -0.31
C GLN A 152 9.32 7.53 0.58
N ARG A 153 9.80 8.25 1.60
CA ARG A 153 8.94 9.09 2.43
C ARG A 153 8.31 10.24 1.63
N LEU A 154 9.01 10.78 0.64
CA LEU A 154 8.43 11.75 -0.29
C LEU A 154 7.29 11.13 -1.12
N CYS A 155 7.44 9.89 -1.59
CA CYS A 155 6.37 9.18 -2.30
C CYS A 155 5.15 8.91 -1.39
N ILE A 156 5.39 8.64 -0.10
CA ILE A 156 4.31 8.54 0.90
C ILE A 156 3.64 9.91 1.06
N ALA A 157 4.40 11.00 1.26
CA ALA A 157 3.87 12.36 1.36
C ALA A 157 3.03 12.74 0.13
N ARG A 158 3.49 12.38 -1.08
CA ARG A 158 2.76 12.60 -2.32
C ARG A 158 1.42 11.86 -2.34
N ALA A 159 1.39 10.62 -1.87
CA ALA A 159 0.15 9.85 -1.76
C ALA A 159 -0.82 10.47 -0.74
N LEU A 160 -0.32 10.96 0.39
CA LEU A 160 -1.13 11.60 1.44
C LEU A 160 -1.67 12.97 1.03
N ALA A 161 -1.03 13.68 0.09
CA ALA A 161 -1.41 15.02 -0.34
C ALA A 161 -2.82 15.14 -0.96
N VAL A 162 -3.37 14.04 -1.43
CA VAL A 162 -4.74 13.96 -1.96
C VAL A 162 -5.77 13.46 -0.94
N GLU A 163 -5.35 13.28 0.32
CA GLU A 163 -6.16 12.81 1.45
C GLU A 163 -6.90 11.50 1.13
N PRO A 164 -6.16 10.41 0.87
CA PRO A 164 -6.77 9.12 0.59
C PRO A 164 -7.44 8.55 1.85
N GLU A 165 -8.28 7.55 1.69
CA GLU A 165 -8.88 6.79 2.80
C GLU A 165 -8.10 5.49 3.06
N VAL A 166 -7.46 4.98 2.02
CA VAL A 166 -6.65 3.75 2.03
C VAL A 166 -5.28 4.04 1.44
N LEU A 167 -4.23 3.51 2.08
CA LEU A 167 -2.86 3.58 1.59
C LEU A 167 -2.34 2.16 1.33
N LEU A 168 -2.08 1.86 0.07
CA LEU A 168 -1.46 0.61 -0.36
C LEU A 168 0.05 0.78 -0.40
N MET A 169 0.79 -0.17 0.18
CA MET A 169 2.25 -0.16 0.23
C MET A 169 2.80 -1.48 -0.31
N ASP A 170 3.42 -1.45 -1.48
CA ASP A 170 4.03 -2.64 -2.09
C ASP A 170 5.51 -2.72 -1.70
N GLU A 171 5.85 -3.54 -0.72
CA GLU A 171 7.21 -3.74 -0.18
C GLU A 171 7.99 -2.42 0.07
N PRO A 172 7.44 -1.44 0.83
CA PRO A 172 7.94 -0.06 0.87
C PRO A 172 9.35 0.10 1.44
N THR A 173 9.91 -0.94 2.04
CA THR A 173 11.22 -0.91 2.73
C THR A 173 12.26 -1.84 2.13
N SER A 174 11.92 -2.62 1.10
CA SER A 174 12.77 -3.69 0.55
C SER A 174 14.13 -3.23 0.00
N ALA A 175 14.23 -1.98 -0.43
CA ALA A 175 15.46 -1.39 -1.01
C ALA A 175 16.13 -0.38 -0.05
N LEU A 176 15.78 -0.39 1.24
CA LEU A 176 16.22 0.63 2.20
C LEU A 176 17.16 0.04 3.26
N ASP A 177 17.99 0.91 3.82
CA ASP A 177 18.80 0.63 4.99
C ASP A 177 17.94 0.46 6.26
N PRO A 178 18.46 -0.18 7.33
CA PRO A 178 17.70 -0.44 8.55
C PRO A 178 17.14 0.81 9.23
N ILE A 179 17.85 1.94 9.19
CA ILE A 179 17.40 3.20 9.81
C ILE A 179 16.21 3.77 9.03
N SER A 180 16.31 3.79 7.70
CA SER A 180 15.21 4.22 6.83
C SER A 180 14.00 3.30 6.93
N THR A 181 14.23 1.99 7.09
CA THR A 181 13.17 1.00 7.32
C THR A 181 12.42 1.29 8.61
N SER A 182 13.11 1.48 9.74
CA SER A 182 12.48 1.82 11.04
C SER A 182 11.62 3.07 10.93
N LYS A 183 12.12 4.13 10.27
CA LYS A 183 11.37 5.38 10.07
C LYS A 183 10.06 5.16 9.30
N ILE A 184 10.03 4.25 8.32
CA ILE A 184 8.81 3.94 7.56
C ILE A 184 7.86 3.06 8.37
N GLU A 185 8.38 2.15 9.19
CA GLU A 185 7.57 1.35 10.12
C GLU A 185 6.87 2.24 11.15
N ASP A 186 7.63 3.13 11.81
CA ASP A 186 7.08 4.11 12.77
C ASP A 186 6.03 5.01 12.10
N LEU A 187 6.32 5.46 10.88
CA LEU A 187 5.40 6.27 10.09
C LEU A 187 4.10 5.52 9.78
N ALA A 188 4.16 4.25 9.39
CA ALA A 188 2.96 3.44 9.12
C ALA A 188 2.11 3.28 10.39
N MET A 189 2.75 3.08 11.54
CA MET A 189 2.08 2.99 12.85
C MET A 189 1.36 4.29 13.25
N GLU A 190 1.94 5.46 12.92
CA GLU A 190 1.28 6.75 13.11
C GLU A 190 0.11 6.95 12.15
N LEU A 191 0.33 6.64 10.86
CA LEU A 191 -0.66 6.84 9.81
C LEU A 191 -1.91 5.97 9.98
N LYS A 192 -1.84 4.79 10.61
CA LYS A 192 -3.01 3.92 10.79
C LYS A 192 -4.12 4.55 11.63
N LYS A 193 -3.82 5.61 12.40
CA LYS A 193 -4.82 6.34 13.19
C LYS A 193 -5.88 6.99 12.29
N ASP A 194 -5.46 7.44 11.10
CA ASP A 194 -6.30 8.19 10.16
C ASP A 194 -6.57 7.43 8.86
N TYR A 195 -5.72 6.46 8.52
CA TYR A 195 -5.75 5.74 7.24
C TYR A 195 -5.87 4.23 7.43
N THR A 196 -6.57 3.57 6.52
CA THR A 196 -6.50 2.11 6.39
C THR A 196 -5.27 1.76 5.56
N ILE A 197 -4.39 0.89 6.06
CA ILE A 197 -3.14 0.56 5.38
C ILE A 197 -3.14 -0.91 4.98
N VAL A 198 -2.78 -1.19 3.73
CA VAL A 198 -2.51 -2.56 3.24
C VAL A 198 -1.06 -2.60 2.78
N MET A 199 -0.26 -3.45 3.41
CA MET A 199 1.18 -3.54 3.15
C MET A 199 1.56 -4.93 2.67
N VAL A 200 2.22 -5.02 1.52
CA VAL A 200 2.93 -6.24 1.13
C VAL A 200 4.32 -6.21 1.74
N THR A 201 4.73 -7.30 2.36
CA THR A 201 6.11 -7.49 2.83
C THR A 201 6.54 -8.96 2.72
N HIS A 202 7.81 -9.18 2.42
CA HIS A 202 8.45 -10.48 2.52
C HIS A 202 9.19 -10.66 3.86
N ASN A 203 9.23 -9.62 4.69
CA ASN A 203 9.85 -9.65 6.01
C ASN A 203 8.79 -9.94 7.09
N MET A 204 8.78 -11.18 7.59
CA MET A 204 7.84 -11.61 8.63
C MET A 204 7.99 -10.81 9.92
N GLN A 205 9.21 -10.44 10.31
CA GLN A 205 9.43 -9.63 11.51
C GLN A 205 8.84 -8.23 11.37
N GLN A 206 8.88 -7.65 10.17
CA GLN A 206 8.20 -6.38 9.88
C GLN A 206 6.68 -6.54 10.05
N ALA A 207 6.08 -7.58 9.45
CA ALA A 207 4.65 -7.83 9.62
C ALA A 207 4.26 -7.93 11.10
N VAL A 208 5.02 -8.67 11.90
CA VAL A 208 4.80 -8.82 13.36
C VAL A 208 4.86 -7.47 14.09
N ARG A 209 5.80 -6.58 13.70
CA ARG A 209 5.97 -5.29 14.40
C ARG A 209 4.89 -4.27 14.08
N VAL A 210 4.40 -4.24 12.84
CA VAL A 210 3.59 -3.10 12.37
C VAL A 210 2.13 -3.43 12.08
N SER A 211 1.78 -4.69 11.76
CA SER A 211 0.42 -5.01 11.32
C SER A 211 -0.49 -5.46 12.46
N ASP A 212 -1.77 -5.10 12.33
CA ASP A 212 -2.85 -5.57 13.21
C ASP A 212 -3.37 -6.92 12.72
N ASN A 213 -3.53 -7.08 11.40
CA ASN A 213 -3.97 -8.32 10.78
C ASN A 213 -2.95 -8.76 9.72
N THR A 214 -2.83 -10.07 9.51
CA THR A 214 -1.94 -10.63 8.50
C THR A 214 -2.68 -11.67 7.65
N ALA A 215 -2.48 -11.59 6.33
CA ALA A 215 -2.93 -12.57 5.35
C ALA A 215 -1.73 -13.32 4.77
N PHE A 216 -1.72 -14.63 4.89
CA PHE A 216 -0.71 -15.49 4.28
C PHE A 216 -1.18 -15.97 2.91
N PHE A 217 -0.35 -15.69 1.90
CA PHE A 217 -0.58 -16.03 0.50
C PHE A 217 0.29 -17.20 0.06
N LEU A 218 -0.31 -18.14 -0.69
CA LEU A 218 0.39 -19.23 -1.33
C LEU A 218 -0.27 -19.58 -2.66
N LEU A 219 0.50 -19.62 -3.75
CA LEU A 219 0.08 -20.06 -5.09
C LEU A 219 -1.23 -19.43 -5.60
N GLY A 220 -1.44 -18.14 -5.29
CA GLY A 220 -2.60 -17.37 -5.71
C GLY A 220 -3.79 -17.42 -4.74
N GLU A 221 -3.67 -18.10 -3.63
CA GLU A 221 -4.72 -18.24 -2.63
C GLU A 221 -4.36 -17.49 -1.34
N VAL A 222 -5.36 -16.99 -0.60
CA VAL A 222 -5.23 -16.60 0.81
C VAL A 222 -5.46 -17.85 1.64
N VAL A 223 -4.37 -18.39 2.19
CA VAL A 223 -4.38 -19.62 2.99
C VAL A 223 -4.94 -19.37 4.37
N GLU A 224 -4.51 -18.26 4.99
CA GLU A 224 -4.93 -17.88 6.32
C GLU A 224 -4.98 -16.35 6.44
N TYR A 225 -5.99 -15.84 7.14
CA TYR A 225 -6.12 -14.44 7.51
C TYR A 225 -6.57 -14.35 8.96
N ASN A 226 -5.79 -13.66 9.78
CA ASN A 226 -6.08 -13.54 11.21
C ASN A 226 -5.43 -12.27 11.80
N ASP A 227 -5.76 -11.99 13.06
CA ASP A 227 -4.93 -11.12 13.91
C ASP A 227 -3.46 -11.55 13.81
N THR A 228 -2.56 -10.58 13.71
CA THR A 228 -1.13 -10.84 13.45
C THR A 228 -0.49 -11.68 14.56
N GLU A 229 -0.74 -11.33 15.83
CA GLU A 229 -0.19 -12.07 16.95
C GLU A 229 -0.64 -13.53 16.94
N LYS A 230 -1.94 -13.76 16.66
CA LYS A 230 -2.52 -15.09 16.59
C LYS A 230 -1.97 -15.90 15.41
N LEU A 231 -1.86 -15.31 14.21
CA LEU A 231 -1.34 -15.98 13.03
C LEU A 231 0.11 -16.44 13.21
N PHE A 232 0.94 -15.62 13.88
CA PHE A 232 2.35 -15.95 14.10
C PHE A 232 2.61 -16.85 15.31
N SER A 233 1.72 -16.87 16.32
CA SER A 233 1.88 -17.70 17.53
C SER A 233 1.19 -19.05 17.42
N ILE A 234 0.00 -19.11 16.84
CA ILE A 234 -0.85 -20.31 16.75
C ILE A 234 -1.53 -20.33 15.38
N PRO A 235 -0.78 -20.54 14.29
CA PRO A 235 -1.37 -20.65 12.95
C PRO A 235 -2.37 -21.79 12.86
N ALA A 236 -3.48 -21.55 12.18
CA ALA A 236 -4.55 -22.54 12.03
C ALA A 236 -4.28 -23.51 10.88
N ASP A 237 -3.55 -23.07 9.84
CA ASP A 237 -3.20 -23.89 8.67
C ASP A 237 -1.73 -24.34 8.75
N LYS A 238 -1.50 -25.63 8.50
CA LYS A 238 -0.17 -26.23 8.52
C LYS A 238 0.81 -25.55 7.53
N ARG A 239 0.31 -25.09 6.38
CA ARG A 239 1.14 -24.37 5.39
C ARG A 239 1.62 -23.03 5.93
N THR A 240 0.82 -22.35 6.75
CA THR A 240 1.20 -21.12 7.45
C THR A 240 2.29 -21.41 8.47
N GLU A 241 2.13 -22.47 9.28
CA GLU A 241 3.14 -22.90 10.26
C GLU A 241 4.48 -23.23 9.59
N ASP A 242 4.45 -24.01 8.51
CA ASP A 242 5.65 -24.40 7.78
C ASP A 242 6.37 -23.19 7.16
N TYR A 243 5.61 -22.20 6.64
CA TYR A 243 6.18 -20.95 6.13
C TYR A 243 6.83 -20.12 7.24
N ILE A 244 6.16 -19.91 8.37
CA ILE A 244 6.65 -19.10 9.50
C ILE A 244 7.89 -19.73 10.12
N THR A 245 7.94 -21.07 10.23
CA THR A 245 9.07 -21.81 10.82
C THR A 245 10.23 -22.07 9.86
N GLY A 246 10.12 -21.60 8.61
CA GLY A 246 11.15 -21.82 7.59
C GLY A 246 11.27 -23.26 7.09
N ARG A 247 10.27 -24.10 7.33
CA ARG A 247 10.19 -25.50 6.86
C ARG A 247 9.52 -25.62 5.49
N PHE A 248 9.37 -24.52 4.81
CA PHE A 248 8.71 -24.40 3.53
C PHE A 248 9.71 -24.72 2.42
N GLY A 249 9.58 -25.90 1.78
CA GLY A 249 10.43 -26.37 0.71
C GLY A 249 9.83 -27.57 -0.01
#